data_3b5897dbf9f5b1fd3b7f7b96b5818b7b
#
_entry.id   3b5897dbf9f5b1fd3b7f7b96b5818b7b
#
_cell.length_a   1.000
_cell.length_b   1.000
_cell.length_c   1.000
_cell.angle_alpha   90.00
_cell.angle_beta   90.00
_cell.angle_gamma   90.00
#
_symmetry.space_group_name_H-M   'P 1'
#
loop_
_entity.id
_entity.type
_entity.pdbx_description
1 polymer ?
#
loop_
_entity_poly.entity_id
_entity_poly.type
_entity_poly.pdbx_seq_one_letter_code
_entity_poly.pdbx_strand_id
1 'polypeptide(L)'
;LSRESSFDIYIEEGKRLNYLFSNLGRILADVKHQVQLLLPGSEVYLFGSAARGKYTALSDIDMLIISDIDDLEQIDKIRASLRRKYIDYPIEFHIVSKLVYDKWYKRFIPEEELIKI
;
A
#
# COMPACT_ATOMS: atom_id res chain seq x y z
N LEU A 1 -4.80 27.22 -23.62
CA LEU A 1 -5.93 26.41 -23.20
C LEU A 1 -5.67 24.94 -23.54
N SER A 2 -5.84 24.09 -22.57
CA SER A 2 -5.66 22.66 -22.77
C SER A 2 -6.69 22.13 -23.77
N ARG A 3 -6.23 21.34 -24.71
CA ARG A 3 -7.10 20.65 -25.65
C ARG A 3 -7.57 19.30 -25.13
N GLU A 4 -7.02 18.89 -23.98
CA GLU A 4 -7.46 17.65 -23.39
C GLU A 4 -8.86 17.78 -22.82
N SER A 5 -9.76 16.96 -23.29
CA SER A 5 -11.08 16.86 -22.71
C SER A 5 -11.04 16.05 -21.43
N SER A 6 -12.08 16.19 -20.61
CA SER A 6 -12.25 15.34 -19.43
C SER A 6 -12.27 13.86 -19.82
N PHE A 7 -12.77 13.55 -21.00
CA PHE A 7 -12.82 12.18 -21.54
C PHE A 7 -11.42 11.62 -21.74
N ASP A 8 -10.50 12.40 -22.32
CA ASP A 8 -9.12 11.98 -22.55
C ASP A 8 -8.38 11.72 -21.23
N ILE A 9 -8.61 12.56 -20.22
CA ILE A 9 -8.06 12.39 -18.89
C ILE A 9 -8.57 11.08 -18.27
N TYR A 10 -9.85 10.78 -18.41
CA TYR A 10 -10.42 9.52 -17.91
C TYR A 10 -9.82 8.30 -18.60
N ILE A 11 -9.58 8.38 -19.91
CA ILE A 11 -8.97 7.27 -20.63
C ILE A 11 -7.55 7.01 -20.15
N GLU A 12 -6.75 8.06 -19.96
CA GLU A 12 -5.38 7.93 -19.48
C GLU A 12 -5.33 7.39 -18.05
N GLU A 13 -6.16 7.88 -17.15
CA GLU A 13 -6.26 7.37 -15.79
C GLU A 13 -6.75 5.92 -15.78
N GLY A 14 -7.70 5.56 -16.63
CA GLY A 14 -8.16 4.19 -16.76
C GLY A 14 -7.06 3.25 -17.21
N LYS A 15 -6.23 3.67 -18.17
CA LYS A 15 -5.09 2.89 -18.65
C LYS A 15 -4.04 2.71 -17.57
N ARG A 16 -3.74 3.79 -16.84
CA ARG A 16 -2.78 3.77 -15.74
C ARG A 16 -3.22 2.81 -14.64
N LEU A 17 -4.47 2.88 -14.24
CA LEU A 17 -5.03 2.00 -13.21
C LEU A 17 -5.07 0.55 -13.68
N ASN A 18 -5.45 0.32 -14.92
CA ASN A 18 -5.46 -1.02 -15.49
C ASN A 18 -4.05 -1.63 -15.50
N TYR A 19 -3.05 -0.84 -15.87
CA TYR A 19 -1.65 -1.26 -15.79
C TYR A 19 -1.26 -1.59 -14.35
N LEU A 20 -1.58 -0.71 -13.40
CA LEU A 20 -1.27 -0.88 -11.99
C LEU A 20 -1.86 -2.20 -11.46
N PHE A 21 -3.15 -2.42 -11.67
CA PHE A 21 -3.82 -3.60 -11.14
C PHE A 21 -3.44 -4.89 -11.87
N SER A 22 -3.12 -4.80 -13.17
CA SER A 22 -2.61 -5.94 -13.92
C SER A 22 -1.22 -6.39 -13.44
N ASN A 23 -0.45 -5.46 -12.86
CA ASN A 23 0.90 -5.72 -12.36
C ASN A 23 0.98 -5.69 -10.83
N LEU A 24 -0.17 -5.71 -10.16
CA LEU A 24 -0.23 -5.53 -8.72
C LEU A 24 0.64 -6.54 -7.97
N GLY A 25 0.59 -7.81 -8.35
CA GLY A 25 1.39 -8.85 -7.70
C GLY A 25 2.89 -8.56 -7.75
N ARG A 26 3.40 -8.08 -8.89
CA ARG A 26 4.81 -7.72 -9.05
C ARG A 26 5.16 -6.49 -8.20
N ILE A 27 4.30 -5.48 -8.22
CA ILE A 27 4.50 -4.26 -7.45
C ILE A 27 4.53 -4.58 -5.96
N LEU A 28 3.59 -5.39 -5.48
CA LEU A 28 3.54 -5.79 -4.08
C LEU A 28 4.76 -6.61 -3.67
N ALA A 29 5.24 -7.50 -4.53
CA ALA A 29 6.45 -8.26 -4.27
C ALA A 29 7.68 -7.35 -4.17
N ASP A 30 7.78 -6.35 -5.04
CA ASP A 30 8.85 -5.36 -4.98
C ASP A 30 8.79 -4.54 -3.69
N VAL A 31 7.62 -4.08 -3.32
CA VAL A 31 7.40 -3.34 -2.07
C VAL A 31 7.81 -4.20 -0.87
N LYS A 32 7.38 -5.46 -0.84
CA LYS A 32 7.76 -6.37 0.24
C LYS A 32 9.27 -6.50 0.36
N HIS A 33 9.96 -6.66 -0.76
CA HIS A 33 11.41 -6.77 -0.77
C HIS A 33 12.06 -5.51 -0.18
N GLN A 34 11.62 -4.34 -0.61
CA GLN A 34 12.14 -3.06 -0.11
C GLN A 34 11.84 -2.87 1.38
N VAL A 35 10.64 -3.22 1.81
CA VAL A 35 10.25 -3.12 3.22
C VAL A 35 11.13 -4.02 4.07
N GLN A 36 11.37 -5.25 3.65
CA GLN A 36 12.17 -6.20 4.42
C GLN A 36 13.66 -5.84 4.44
N LEU A 37 14.14 -5.06 3.46
CA LEU A 37 15.48 -4.49 3.52
C LEU A 37 15.58 -3.40 4.59
N LEU A 38 14.53 -2.57 4.72
CA LEU A 38 14.48 -1.49 5.69
C LEU A 38 14.10 -1.95 7.10
N LEU A 39 13.23 -2.96 7.18
CA LEU A 39 12.69 -3.50 8.42
C LEU A 39 12.79 -5.03 8.36
N PRO A 40 13.99 -5.59 8.61
CA PRO A 40 14.17 -7.05 8.61
C PRO A 40 13.22 -7.74 9.59
N GLY A 41 12.61 -8.84 9.15
CA GLY A 41 11.68 -9.60 9.97
C GLY A 41 10.26 -9.06 9.99
N SER A 42 9.97 -7.97 9.30
CA SER A 42 8.62 -7.44 9.22
C SER A 42 7.70 -8.35 8.41
N GLU A 43 6.41 -8.30 8.75
CA GLU A 43 5.36 -8.95 7.99
C GLU A 43 4.63 -7.91 7.15
N VAL A 44 4.31 -8.26 5.91
CA VAL A 44 3.67 -7.35 4.97
C VAL A 44 2.34 -7.94 4.49
N TYR A 45 1.29 -7.16 4.58
CA TYR A 45 -0.06 -7.57 4.22
C TYR A 45 -0.72 -6.53 3.32
N LEU A 46 -1.61 -7.01 2.47
CA LEU A 46 -2.55 -6.18 1.73
C LEU A 46 -3.89 -6.22 2.45
N PHE A 47 -4.55 -5.08 2.58
CA PHE A 47 -5.89 -5.03 3.16
C PHE A 47 -6.74 -3.96 2.46
N GLY A 48 -7.97 -3.78 2.89
CA GLY A 48 -8.87 -2.80 2.32
C GLY A 48 -9.46 -3.22 0.99
N SER A 49 -9.81 -2.23 0.15
CA SER A 49 -10.52 -2.46 -1.11
C SER A 49 -9.74 -3.35 -2.08
N ALA A 50 -8.43 -3.15 -2.18
CA ALA A 50 -7.59 -3.95 -3.07
C ALA A 50 -7.58 -5.42 -2.66
N ALA A 51 -7.54 -5.71 -1.35
CA ALA A 51 -7.59 -7.08 -0.83
C ALA A 51 -8.93 -7.76 -1.13
N ARG A 52 -10.00 -6.98 -1.17
CA ARG A 52 -11.34 -7.49 -1.50
C ARG A 52 -11.61 -7.58 -3.00
N GLY A 53 -10.65 -7.20 -3.83
CA GLY A 53 -10.84 -7.13 -5.28
C GLY A 53 -11.79 -6.03 -5.73
N LYS A 54 -12.10 -5.07 -4.86
CA LYS A 54 -13.03 -3.98 -5.13
C LYS A 54 -12.28 -2.66 -5.22
N TYR A 55 -11.62 -2.43 -6.32
CA TYR A 55 -10.93 -1.15 -6.51
C TYR A 55 -11.60 -0.32 -7.58
N THR A 56 -11.58 0.98 -7.32
CA THR A 56 -12.01 1.99 -8.26
C THR A 56 -10.84 2.94 -8.53
N ALA A 57 -11.06 3.90 -9.43
CA ALA A 57 -10.08 4.93 -9.74
C ALA A 57 -9.62 5.74 -8.51
N LEU A 58 -10.44 5.75 -7.45
CA LEU A 58 -10.16 6.51 -6.23
C LEU A 58 -9.65 5.64 -5.09
N SER A 59 -9.48 4.34 -5.31
CA SER A 59 -9.04 3.43 -4.26
C SER A 59 -7.53 3.49 -4.07
N ASP A 60 -7.11 3.61 -2.82
CA ASP A 60 -5.73 3.40 -2.44
C ASP A 60 -5.45 1.91 -2.26
N ILE A 61 -4.18 1.55 -2.38
CA ILE A 61 -3.71 0.22 -2.04
C ILE A 61 -3.20 0.27 -0.62
N ASP A 62 -3.95 -0.31 0.31
CA ASP A 62 -3.59 -0.29 1.73
C ASP A 62 -2.64 -1.44 2.06
N MET A 63 -1.44 -1.11 2.48
CA MET A 63 -0.44 -2.09 2.90
C MET A 63 -0.17 -1.95 4.38
N LEU A 64 -0.27 -3.06 5.10
CA LEU A 64 0.03 -3.13 6.52
C LEU A 64 1.39 -3.80 6.72
N ILE A 65 2.26 -3.10 7.42
CA ILE A 65 3.61 -3.57 7.72
C ILE A 65 3.72 -3.68 9.24
N ILE A 66 3.87 -4.91 9.73
CA ILE A 66 4.02 -5.18 11.15
C ILE A 66 5.49 -5.44 11.42
N SER A 67 6.08 -4.62 12.28
CA SER A 67 7.50 -4.66 12.61
C SER A 67 7.69 -4.60 14.12
N ASP A 68 8.83 -5.05 14.60
CA ASP A 68 9.20 -4.94 16.03
C ASP A 68 9.61 -3.52 16.41
N ILE A 69 9.73 -2.62 15.43
CA ILE A 69 10.15 -1.26 15.68
C ILE A 69 8.98 -0.43 16.22
N ASP A 70 9.24 0.33 17.27
CA ASP A 70 8.24 1.21 17.89
C ASP A 70 8.72 2.67 17.98
N ASP A 71 9.89 2.99 17.47
CA ASP A 71 10.40 4.35 17.37
C ASP A 71 9.64 5.10 16.26
N LEU A 72 8.76 6.01 16.66
CA LEU A 72 7.90 6.75 15.72
C LEU A 72 8.70 7.60 14.75
N GLU A 73 9.81 8.17 15.19
CA GLU A 73 10.65 8.97 14.29
C GLU A 73 11.26 8.12 13.18
N GLN A 74 11.74 6.94 13.52
CA GLN A 74 12.29 6.01 12.53
C GLN A 74 11.21 5.48 11.61
N ILE A 75 10.05 5.16 12.14
CA ILE A 75 8.89 4.75 11.33
C ILE A 75 8.52 5.82 10.32
N ASP A 76 8.46 7.08 10.74
CA ASP A 76 8.13 8.19 9.86
C ASP A 76 9.17 8.37 8.75
N LYS A 77 10.44 8.21 9.05
CA LYS A 77 11.52 8.28 8.04
C LYS A 77 11.39 7.16 7.01
N ILE A 78 11.13 5.95 7.47
CA ILE A 78 10.95 4.79 6.59
C ILE A 78 9.71 4.98 5.72
N ARG A 79 8.60 5.42 6.30
CA ARG A 79 7.38 5.69 5.54
C ARG A 79 7.62 6.75 4.47
N ALA A 80 8.31 7.83 4.80
CA ALA A 80 8.64 8.88 3.84
C ALA A 80 9.52 8.35 2.70
N SER A 81 10.48 7.48 3.01
CA SER A 81 11.33 6.85 2.02
C SER A 81 10.53 5.97 1.06
N LEU A 82 9.61 5.16 1.59
CA LEU A 82 8.74 4.31 0.78
C LEU A 82 7.80 5.13 -0.10
N ARG A 83 7.22 6.20 0.46
CA ARG A 83 6.34 7.09 -0.31
C ARG A 83 7.07 7.74 -1.47
N ARG A 84 8.31 8.15 -1.29
CA ARG A 84 9.10 8.72 -2.38
C ARG A 84 9.42 7.69 -3.46
N LYS A 85 9.77 6.48 -3.05
CA LYS A 85 10.11 5.42 -3.99
C LYS A 85 8.93 5.00 -4.84
N TYR A 86 7.74 4.95 -4.25
CA TYR A 86 6.52 4.49 -4.91
C TYR A 86 5.54 5.63 -5.17
N ILE A 87 6.06 6.82 -5.42
CA ILE A 87 5.22 8.03 -5.57
C ILE A 87 4.23 7.94 -6.74
N ASP A 88 4.54 7.14 -7.75
CA ASP A 88 3.66 6.97 -8.90
C ASP A 88 2.52 5.98 -8.65
N TYR A 89 2.49 5.35 -7.50
CA TYR A 89 1.48 4.36 -7.14
C TYR A 89 0.64 4.84 -5.96
N PRO A 90 -0.68 4.57 -5.98
CA PRO A 90 -1.56 4.97 -4.88
C PRO A 90 -1.46 3.99 -3.71
N ILE A 91 -0.28 3.90 -3.12
CA ILE A 91 -0.04 2.99 -1.99
C ILE A 91 -0.02 3.79 -0.70
N GLU A 92 -0.79 3.33 0.27
CA GLU A 92 -0.76 3.85 1.63
C GLU A 92 -0.04 2.85 2.53
N PHE A 93 1.03 3.29 3.17
CA PHE A 93 1.87 2.44 4.01
C PHE A 93 1.50 2.63 5.47
N HIS A 94 0.93 1.59 6.08
CA HIS A 94 0.62 1.55 7.50
C HIS A 94 1.70 0.73 8.19
N ILE A 95 2.61 1.39 8.89
CA ILE A 95 3.72 0.74 9.58
C ILE A 95 3.43 0.78 11.07
N VAL A 96 3.29 -0.37 11.69
CA VAL A 96 2.91 -0.48 13.10
C VAL A 96 3.75 -1.55 13.81
N SER A 97 3.87 -1.41 15.12
CA SER A 97 4.43 -2.48 15.94
C SER A 97 3.40 -3.60 16.10
N LYS A 98 3.87 -4.77 16.50
CA LYS A 98 2.96 -5.87 16.79
C LYS A 98 1.96 -5.52 17.89
N LEU A 99 2.40 -4.77 18.89
CA LEU A 99 1.54 -4.33 19.99
C LEU A 99 0.40 -3.43 19.47
N VAL A 100 0.71 -2.46 18.60
CA VAL A 100 -0.29 -1.58 18.02
C VAL A 100 -1.24 -2.37 17.09
N TYR A 101 -0.71 -3.31 16.34
CA TYR A 101 -1.55 -4.19 15.53
C TYR A 101 -2.55 -4.96 16.39
N ASP A 102 -2.08 -5.61 17.45
CA ASP A 102 -2.93 -6.42 18.34
C ASP A 102 -3.98 -5.57 19.06
N LYS A 103 -3.63 -4.34 19.44
CA LYS A 103 -4.55 -3.45 20.18
C LYS A 103 -5.55 -2.73 19.29
N TRP A 104 -5.16 -2.34 18.07
CA TRP A 104 -5.96 -1.46 17.22
C TRP A 104 -6.39 -2.10 15.92
N TYR A 105 -5.45 -2.46 15.07
CA TYR A 105 -5.72 -2.91 13.70
C TYR A 105 -6.51 -4.21 13.66
N LYS A 106 -6.21 -5.13 14.56
CA LYS A 106 -6.88 -6.42 14.64
C LYS A 106 -8.40 -6.29 14.90
N ARG A 107 -8.82 -5.19 15.53
CA ARG A 107 -10.24 -4.91 15.78
C ARG A 107 -10.98 -4.41 14.55
N PHE A 108 -10.28 -3.75 13.64
CA PHE A 108 -10.88 -3.09 12.49
C PHE A 108 -10.71 -3.85 11.20
N ILE A 109 -9.70 -4.72 11.12
CA ILE A 109 -9.43 -5.50 9.92
C ILE A 109 -9.71 -6.97 10.25
N PRO A 110 -10.81 -7.53 9.70
CA PRO A 110 -11.06 -8.97 9.84
C PRO A 110 -9.90 -9.75 9.25
N GLU A 111 -9.54 -10.85 9.91
CA GLU A 111 -8.39 -11.66 9.50
C GLU A 111 -8.53 -12.16 8.06
N GLU A 112 -9.75 -12.47 7.64
CA GLU A 112 -10.05 -12.92 6.27
C GLU A 112 -9.86 -11.82 5.21
N GLU A 113 -9.80 -10.56 5.61
CA GLU A 113 -9.52 -9.42 4.71
C GLU A 113 -8.05 -9.03 4.68
N LEU A 114 -7.21 -9.76 5.39
CA LEU A 114 -5.79 -9.49 5.48
C LEU A 114 -5.04 -10.52 4.63
N ILE A 115 -4.45 -10.09 3.52
CA ILE A 115 -3.75 -10.97 2.59
C ILE A 115 -2.26 -10.83 2.80
N LYS A 116 -1.61 -11.90 3.23
CA LYS A 116 -0.15 -11.90 3.39
C LYS A 116 0.54 -11.89 2.04
N ILE A 117 1.49 -10.97 1.91
CA ILE A 117 2.30 -10.84 0.70
C ILE A 117 3.53 -11.75 0.81
#